data_57dac93b1999fa6845957ae0af71f735
#
_entry.id   57dac93b1999fa6845957ae0af71f735
#
_cell.length_a   1.000
_cell.length_b   1.000
_cell.length_c   1.000
_cell.angle_alpha   90.00
_cell.angle_beta   90.00
_cell.angle_gamma   90.00
#
_symmetry.space_group_name_H-M   'P 1'
#
loop_
_entity.id
_entity.type
_entity.pdbx_description
1 polymer ?
#
loop_
_entity_poly.entity_id
_entity_poly.type
_entity_poly.pdbx_seq_one_letter_code
_entity_poly.pdbx_strand_id
1 'polypeptide(L)'
;MRLLVILIIPLVFALNSCSKKEENNDESNSSSSTSPTLSDNATSYTVTVSGGKYFLDGTQAKSLKFKKGYTYYFDSSDSSTNSHPFFIGTTSGGGNYNGEYTSGVTNSRTTTGTLTFVVPSDAPSTLYYNCGNHSGMGGTITVQ
;
A
#
# COMPACT_ATOMS: atom_id res chain seq x y z
N MET A 1 26.52 50.33 45.94
CA MET A 1 28.00 50.39 45.85
C MET A 1 28.52 48.96 45.91
N ARG A 2 29.16 48.48 44.93
CA ARG A 2 29.87 47.21 44.64
C ARG A 2 29.29 46.51 43.43
N LEU A 3 29.90 46.55 42.49
CA LEU A 3 31.16 46.34 41.73
C LEU A 3 30.96 45.22 40.75
N LEU A 4 30.93 45.64 39.54
CA LEU A 4 30.90 44.85 38.26
C LEU A 4 32.20 44.05 38.13
N VAL A 5 32.09 42.75 37.88
CA VAL A 5 33.23 41.97 37.38
C VAL A 5 32.82 41.31 36.08
N ILE A 6 33.32 41.88 35.00
CA ILE A 6 33.27 41.30 33.64
C ILE A 6 34.40 40.31 33.53
N LEU A 7 34.08 39.05 33.27
CA LEU A 7 35.09 38.07 32.93
C LEU A 7 34.98 37.76 31.43
N ILE A 8 35.94 38.27 30.67
CA ILE A 8 36.14 37.99 29.26
C ILE A 8 37.00 36.72 29.16
N ILE A 9 36.50 35.71 28.48
CA ILE A 9 37.31 34.54 28.10
C ILE A 9 37.43 34.51 26.59
N PRO A 10 38.65 34.37 26.07
CA PRO A 10 38.94 34.53 24.66
C PRO A 10 38.60 33.28 23.84
N LEU A 11 38.16 33.58 22.65
CA LEU A 11 37.96 32.72 21.50
C LEU A 11 39.25 32.05 21.05
N VAL A 12 39.30 30.72 21.04
CA VAL A 12 40.35 29.99 20.36
C VAL A 12 39.80 29.37 19.07
N PHE A 13 40.20 29.93 17.97
CA PHE A 13 40.07 29.34 16.62
C PHE A 13 41.00 28.12 16.52
N ALA A 14 40.46 26.99 16.13
CA ALA A 14 41.24 25.93 15.53
C ALA A 14 40.65 25.63 14.15
N LEU A 15 41.33 26.14 13.17
CA LEU A 15 41.20 25.77 11.76
C LEU A 15 41.78 24.36 11.58
N ASN A 16 41.00 23.42 11.05
CA ASN A 16 41.56 22.29 10.38
C ASN A 16 40.90 22.12 9.01
N SER A 17 41.72 22.48 8.03
CA SER A 17 41.48 22.38 6.60
C SER A 17 41.94 20.99 6.13
N CYS A 18 41.11 20.30 5.36
CA CYS A 18 41.53 19.48 4.21
C CYS A 18 40.27 18.96 3.51
N SER A 19 39.90 19.56 2.43
CA SER A 19 40.20 19.35 1.02
C SER A 19 39.42 18.22 0.34
N LYS A 20 38.54 18.67 -0.57
CA LYS A 20 38.18 18.11 -1.89
C LYS A 20 37.38 16.80 -1.97
N LYS A 21 36.17 16.82 -2.54
CA LYS A 21 35.93 16.93 -3.98
C LYS A 21 34.45 17.25 -4.25
N GLU A 22 34.24 18.11 -5.22
CA GLU A 22 33.01 18.52 -5.87
C GLU A 22 32.27 17.31 -6.48
N GLU A 23 30.92 17.31 -6.47
CA GLU A 23 30.17 17.71 -7.65
C GLU A 23 28.66 17.77 -7.38
N ASN A 24 28.13 18.96 -7.66
CA ASN A 24 26.87 19.30 -8.29
C ASN A 24 25.60 18.47 -8.06
N ASN A 25 24.68 19.21 -7.47
CA ASN A 25 23.52 19.84 -8.13
C ASN A 25 22.25 18.99 -8.05
N ASP A 26 21.23 19.38 -7.39
CA ASP A 26 20.18 20.26 -7.81
C ASP A 26 19.15 20.39 -6.67
N GLU A 27 18.91 21.59 -6.25
CA GLU A 27 17.85 21.94 -5.33
C GLU A 27 16.52 21.86 -6.07
N SER A 28 15.67 20.91 -5.72
CA SER A 28 14.25 21.04 -5.97
C SER A 28 13.49 20.64 -4.71
N ASN A 29 13.12 21.68 -3.97
CA ASN A 29 12.14 21.63 -2.91
C ASN A 29 10.83 21.07 -3.46
N SER A 30 10.52 19.81 -3.16
CA SER A 30 9.20 19.25 -3.34
C SER A 30 8.71 18.65 -2.03
N SER A 31 7.67 19.27 -1.54
CA SER A 31 6.85 18.89 -0.42
C SER A 31 6.74 17.36 -0.29
N SER A 32 7.39 16.80 0.73
CA SER A 32 7.36 15.38 1.04
C SER A 32 5.98 14.99 1.55
N SER A 33 5.12 14.57 0.65
CA SER A 33 4.07 13.64 0.96
C SER A 33 4.76 12.27 1.13
N THR A 34 4.94 11.83 2.37
CA THR A 34 5.48 10.51 2.70
C THR A 34 4.44 9.45 2.33
N SER A 35 4.37 9.10 1.06
CA SER A 35 3.76 7.86 0.63
C SER A 35 4.63 6.72 1.19
N PRO A 36 4.07 5.71 1.87
CA PRO A 36 4.88 4.58 2.33
C PRO A 36 5.52 3.95 1.10
N THR A 37 6.85 3.92 1.08
CA THR A 37 7.61 3.22 0.05
C THR A 37 7.25 1.74 0.16
N LEU A 38 6.51 1.22 -0.82
CA LEU A 38 6.23 -0.20 -0.89
C LEU A 38 7.57 -0.94 -1.03
N SER A 39 7.75 -2.01 -0.27
CA SER A 39 8.93 -2.87 -0.42
C SER A 39 8.91 -3.51 -1.83
N ASP A 40 10.06 -3.94 -2.33
CA ASP A 40 10.20 -4.58 -3.65
C ASP A 40 9.26 -5.78 -3.86
N ASN A 41 8.71 -6.32 -2.77
CA ASN A 41 7.80 -7.47 -2.75
C ASN A 41 6.34 -7.06 -2.48
N ALA A 42 5.96 -5.81 -2.73
CA ALA A 42 4.61 -5.32 -2.47
C ALA A 42 4.02 -4.60 -3.69
N THR A 43 2.72 -4.76 -3.90
CA THR A 43 1.96 -4.11 -4.97
C THR A 43 0.62 -3.60 -4.43
N SER A 44 0.22 -2.41 -4.80
CA SER A 44 -1.08 -1.83 -4.43
C SER A 44 -1.99 -1.70 -5.64
N TYR A 45 -3.28 -1.92 -5.43
CA TYR A 45 -4.36 -1.72 -6.40
C TYR A 45 -5.38 -0.76 -5.82
N THR A 46 -5.74 0.26 -6.58
CA THR A 46 -6.90 1.11 -6.26
C THR A 46 -8.16 0.40 -6.71
N VAL A 47 -9.12 0.25 -5.80
CA VAL A 47 -10.41 -0.40 -6.06
C VAL A 47 -11.49 0.64 -6.22
N THR A 48 -12.19 0.62 -7.34
CA THR A 48 -13.37 1.45 -7.58
C THR A 48 -14.52 0.60 -8.12
N VAL A 49 -15.73 1.13 -8.10
CA VAL A 49 -16.93 0.44 -8.58
C VAL A 49 -17.68 1.32 -9.59
N SER A 50 -18.04 0.72 -10.71
CA SER A 50 -18.92 1.34 -11.71
C SER A 50 -19.77 0.27 -12.38
N GLY A 51 -21.07 0.55 -12.60
CA GLY A 51 -21.99 -0.37 -13.26
C GLY A 51 -22.09 -1.75 -12.58
N GLY A 52 -21.91 -1.82 -11.25
CA GLY A 52 -21.91 -3.09 -10.50
C GLY A 52 -20.71 -4.00 -10.78
N LYS A 53 -19.59 -3.42 -11.18
CA LYS A 53 -18.31 -4.12 -11.41
C LYS A 53 -17.17 -3.45 -10.66
N TYR A 54 -16.22 -4.26 -10.18
CA TYR A 54 -14.95 -3.75 -9.69
C TYR A 54 -14.03 -3.36 -10.84
N PHE A 55 -13.36 -2.25 -10.62
CA PHE A 55 -12.21 -1.80 -11.42
C PHE A 55 -11.00 -1.75 -10.52
N LEU A 56 -9.92 -2.41 -10.93
CA LEU A 56 -8.62 -2.34 -10.28
C LEU A 56 -7.68 -1.52 -11.16
N ASP A 57 -7.19 -0.39 -10.63
CA ASP A 57 -6.42 0.61 -11.38
C ASP A 57 -7.11 0.99 -12.70
N GLY A 58 -8.43 1.22 -12.65
CA GLY A 58 -9.23 1.58 -13.80
C GLY A 58 -9.57 0.45 -14.78
N THR A 59 -9.14 -0.80 -14.53
CA THR A 59 -9.44 -1.95 -15.40
C THR A 59 -10.55 -2.80 -14.80
N GLN A 60 -11.68 -2.95 -15.53
CA GLN A 60 -12.81 -3.77 -15.10
C GLN A 60 -12.42 -5.24 -15.02
N ALA A 61 -12.78 -5.90 -13.91
CA ALA A 61 -12.59 -7.32 -13.65
C ALA A 61 -11.16 -7.80 -13.97
N LYS A 62 -10.16 -6.97 -13.65
CA LYS A 62 -8.74 -7.19 -13.96
C LYS A 62 -8.26 -8.55 -13.46
N SER A 63 -7.73 -9.38 -14.34
CA SER A 63 -7.06 -10.62 -13.95
C SER A 63 -5.69 -10.33 -13.35
N LEU A 64 -5.39 -10.94 -12.20
CA LEU A 64 -4.17 -10.69 -11.44
C LEU A 64 -3.25 -11.90 -11.45
N LYS A 65 -1.95 -11.64 -11.31
CA LYS A 65 -0.91 -12.67 -11.11
C LYS A 65 -0.16 -12.35 -9.84
N PHE A 66 -0.21 -13.24 -8.87
CA PHE A 66 0.41 -13.08 -7.57
C PHE A 66 1.54 -14.08 -7.37
N LYS A 67 2.54 -13.66 -6.62
CA LYS A 67 3.67 -14.51 -6.20
C LYS A 67 3.54 -14.86 -4.74
N LYS A 68 3.82 -16.11 -4.39
CA LYS A 68 3.91 -16.56 -3.00
C LYS A 68 4.98 -15.79 -2.24
N GLY A 69 4.70 -15.43 -1.00
CA GLY A 69 5.58 -14.60 -0.17
C GLY A 69 5.50 -13.08 -0.43
N TYR A 70 4.74 -12.64 -1.43
CA TYR A 70 4.54 -11.23 -1.75
C TYR A 70 3.29 -10.68 -1.07
N THR A 71 3.26 -9.35 -0.91
CA THR A 71 2.15 -8.63 -0.30
C THR A 71 1.40 -7.81 -1.35
N TYR A 72 0.08 -7.90 -1.32
CA TYR A 72 -0.81 -7.16 -2.21
C TYR A 72 -1.82 -6.37 -1.38
N TYR A 73 -1.99 -5.11 -1.74
CA TYR A 73 -2.91 -4.19 -1.09
C TYR A 73 -4.05 -3.84 -2.04
N PHE A 74 -5.27 -3.87 -1.54
CA PHE A 74 -6.47 -3.42 -2.27
C PHE A 74 -7.07 -2.25 -1.51
N ASP A 75 -6.87 -1.06 -2.03
CA ASP A 75 -7.37 0.16 -1.43
C ASP A 75 -8.80 0.44 -1.91
N SER A 76 -9.75 0.22 -1.01
CA SER A 76 -11.18 0.48 -1.18
C SER A 76 -11.61 1.79 -0.52
N SER A 77 -10.76 2.81 -0.48
CA SER A 77 -11.08 4.11 0.13
C SER A 77 -12.01 4.97 -0.74
N ASP A 78 -12.16 4.64 -2.03
CA ASP A 78 -13.08 5.34 -2.92
C ASP A 78 -14.54 5.11 -2.50
N SER A 79 -15.34 6.18 -2.48
CA SER A 79 -16.74 6.14 -2.02
C SER A 79 -17.65 5.21 -2.82
N SER A 80 -17.29 4.86 -4.05
CA SER A 80 -18.03 3.90 -4.87
C SER A 80 -18.02 2.48 -4.30
N THR A 81 -17.10 2.18 -3.37
CA THR A 81 -16.96 0.85 -2.73
C THR A 81 -17.83 0.68 -1.49
N ASN A 82 -18.48 1.72 -0.98
CA ASN A 82 -19.18 1.74 0.32
C ASN A 82 -20.20 0.61 0.55
N SER A 83 -20.81 0.07 -0.51
CA SER A 83 -21.79 -1.03 -0.44
C SER A 83 -21.24 -2.33 -1.01
N HIS A 84 -19.95 -2.40 -1.25
CA HIS A 84 -19.28 -3.47 -1.96
C HIS A 84 -18.14 -4.08 -1.14
N PRO A 85 -18.45 -4.93 -0.13
CA PRO A 85 -17.43 -5.59 0.69
C PRO A 85 -16.49 -6.43 -0.17
N PHE A 86 -15.20 -6.07 -0.17
CA PHE A 86 -14.16 -6.72 -0.96
C PHE A 86 -13.54 -7.88 -0.17
N PHE A 87 -13.46 -9.07 -0.76
CA PHE A 87 -12.83 -10.23 -0.13
C PHE A 87 -12.13 -11.12 -1.15
N ILE A 88 -11.20 -11.95 -0.66
CA ILE A 88 -10.53 -13.00 -1.43
C ILE A 88 -11.26 -14.33 -1.19
N GLY A 89 -11.48 -15.11 -2.24
CA GLY A 89 -12.17 -16.40 -2.15
C GLY A 89 -11.54 -17.48 -3.01
N THR A 90 -11.92 -18.72 -2.72
CA THR A 90 -11.55 -19.92 -3.50
C THR A 90 -12.55 -20.22 -4.63
N THR A 91 -13.69 -19.55 -4.63
CA THR A 91 -14.74 -19.64 -5.64
C THR A 91 -15.00 -18.30 -6.28
N SER A 92 -15.36 -18.29 -7.55
CA SER A 92 -15.84 -17.10 -8.25
C SER A 92 -17.31 -16.84 -7.94
N GLY A 93 -17.77 -15.63 -8.26
CA GLY A 93 -19.20 -15.30 -8.28
C GLY A 93 -19.63 -14.26 -7.27
N GLY A 94 -19.15 -14.26 -6.03
CA GLY A 94 -19.57 -13.30 -5.01
C GLY A 94 -21.07 -13.42 -4.62
N GLY A 95 -21.65 -12.33 -4.08
CA GLY A 95 -23.03 -12.27 -3.61
C GLY A 95 -23.26 -12.93 -2.25
N ASN A 96 -22.25 -13.52 -1.70
CA ASN A 96 -22.13 -14.11 -0.37
C ASN A 96 -20.63 -14.35 -0.08
N TYR A 97 -20.31 -14.87 1.11
CA TYR A 97 -18.91 -15.12 1.49
C TYR A 97 -18.54 -16.61 1.41
N ASN A 98 -19.29 -17.43 0.62
CA ASN A 98 -18.94 -18.81 0.43
C ASN A 98 -17.56 -18.95 -0.22
N GLY A 99 -16.73 -19.82 0.36
CA GLY A 99 -15.36 -20.02 -0.10
C GLY A 99 -14.42 -18.85 0.20
N GLU A 100 -14.75 -17.99 1.17
CA GLU A 100 -13.81 -16.93 1.61
C GLU A 100 -12.48 -17.55 2.02
N TYR A 101 -11.40 -16.98 1.52
CA TYR A 101 -10.03 -17.35 1.82
C TYR A 101 -9.42 -16.32 2.76
N THR A 102 -9.06 -16.75 3.97
CA THR A 102 -8.61 -15.85 5.04
C THR A 102 -7.13 -15.98 5.39
N SER A 103 -6.45 -17.04 4.91
CA SER A 103 -5.03 -17.24 5.20
C SER A 103 -4.19 -16.14 4.57
N GLY A 104 -3.42 -15.41 5.37
CA GLY A 104 -2.63 -14.26 4.95
C GLY A 104 -3.44 -13.01 4.59
N VAL A 105 -4.76 -13.01 4.79
CA VAL A 105 -5.64 -11.86 4.52
C VAL A 105 -5.93 -11.09 5.80
N THR A 106 -5.75 -9.78 5.73
CA THR A 106 -6.13 -8.82 6.78
C THR A 106 -7.14 -7.84 6.25
N ASN A 107 -8.09 -7.44 7.09
CA ASN A 107 -9.17 -6.50 6.75
C ASN A 107 -10.03 -6.98 5.57
N SER A 108 -10.34 -8.29 5.54
CA SER A 108 -11.31 -8.85 4.60
C SER A 108 -12.69 -8.20 4.76
N ARG A 109 -13.47 -8.18 3.69
CA ARG A 109 -14.82 -7.59 3.63
C ARG A 109 -14.83 -6.07 3.81
N THR A 110 -13.68 -5.39 3.61
CA THR A 110 -13.62 -3.93 3.71
C THR A 110 -14.45 -3.26 2.61
N THR A 111 -15.04 -2.12 2.97
CA THR A 111 -15.76 -1.24 2.04
C THR A 111 -15.15 0.16 1.97
N THR A 112 -14.24 0.50 2.90
CA THR A 112 -13.70 1.87 3.03
C THR A 112 -12.22 1.90 3.41
N GLY A 113 -11.53 0.77 3.39
CA GLY A 113 -10.14 0.66 3.82
C GLY A 113 -9.33 -0.24 2.89
N THR A 114 -8.17 -0.62 3.35
CA THR A 114 -7.26 -1.47 2.57
C THR A 114 -7.33 -2.91 3.05
N LEU A 115 -7.69 -3.84 2.16
CA LEU A 115 -7.44 -5.26 2.37
C LEU A 115 -5.98 -5.54 2.07
N THR A 116 -5.30 -6.24 2.96
CA THR A 116 -3.93 -6.70 2.76
C THR A 116 -3.91 -8.21 2.59
N PHE A 117 -3.21 -8.67 1.57
CA PHE A 117 -3.01 -10.09 1.30
C PHE A 117 -1.52 -10.42 1.21
N VAL A 118 -0.98 -11.09 2.23
CA VAL A 118 0.35 -11.71 2.21
C VAL A 118 0.17 -13.13 1.69
N VAL A 119 0.59 -13.40 0.46
CA VAL A 119 0.31 -14.70 -0.19
C VAL A 119 1.09 -15.83 0.48
N PRO A 120 0.41 -16.80 1.14
CA PRO A 120 1.08 -17.92 1.78
C PRO A 120 1.78 -18.86 0.78
N SER A 121 2.78 -19.60 1.25
CA SER A 121 3.49 -20.61 0.44
C SER A 121 2.60 -21.75 -0.04
N ASP A 122 1.56 -22.06 0.73
CA ASP A 122 0.56 -23.09 0.47
C ASP A 122 -0.73 -22.56 -0.17
N ALA A 123 -0.76 -21.29 -0.58
CA ALA A 123 -1.92 -20.69 -1.24
C ALA A 123 -2.33 -21.50 -2.50
N PRO A 124 -3.65 -21.70 -2.74
CA PRO A 124 -4.15 -22.30 -3.96
C PRO A 124 -3.64 -21.57 -5.22
N SER A 125 -3.42 -22.30 -6.31
CA SER A 125 -2.96 -21.72 -7.58
C SER A 125 -3.97 -20.75 -8.22
N THR A 126 -5.24 -20.85 -7.82
CA THR A 126 -6.32 -19.97 -8.30
C THR A 126 -7.13 -19.49 -7.11
N LEU A 127 -7.25 -18.18 -7.01
CA LEU A 127 -8.12 -17.46 -6.09
C LEU A 127 -8.92 -16.43 -6.88
N TYR A 128 -9.87 -15.80 -6.21
CA TYR A 128 -10.74 -14.79 -6.80
C TYR A 128 -10.88 -13.63 -5.81
N TYR A 129 -10.96 -12.41 -6.30
CA TYR A 129 -11.51 -11.33 -5.52
C TYR A 129 -12.98 -11.16 -5.86
N ASN A 130 -13.81 -10.88 -4.87
CA ASN A 130 -15.26 -10.88 -4.99
C ASN A 130 -15.89 -9.77 -4.16
N CYS A 131 -17.13 -9.44 -4.49
CA CYS A 131 -18.02 -8.64 -3.66
C CYS A 131 -18.92 -9.55 -2.80
N GLY A 132 -19.02 -9.25 -1.49
CA GLY A 132 -19.90 -10.02 -0.60
C GLY A 132 -21.39 -9.82 -0.86
N ASN A 133 -21.77 -8.66 -1.39
CA ASN A 133 -23.20 -8.28 -1.54
C ASN A 133 -23.75 -8.55 -2.95
N HIS A 134 -22.89 -8.64 -3.98
CA HIS A 134 -23.32 -8.70 -5.37
C HIS A 134 -22.65 -9.84 -6.12
N SER A 135 -23.44 -10.67 -6.76
CA SER A 135 -22.95 -11.75 -7.62
C SER A 135 -22.36 -11.21 -8.92
N GLY A 136 -21.38 -11.95 -9.49
CA GLY A 136 -20.74 -11.60 -10.76
C GLY A 136 -19.90 -10.32 -10.72
N MET A 137 -19.49 -9.91 -9.51
CA MET A 137 -18.64 -8.75 -9.27
C MET A 137 -17.30 -9.20 -8.65
N GLY A 138 -16.27 -9.29 -9.49
CA GLY A 138 -14.95 -9.78 -9.08
C GLY A 138 -14.08 -10.13 -10.28
N GLY A 139 -12.97 -10.83 -10.01
CA GLY A 139 -12.02 -11.29 -11.03
C GLY A 139 -11.10 -12.39 -10.51
N THR A 140 -10.27 -12.92 -11.39
CA THR A 140 -9.39 -14.05 -11.12
C THR A 140 -8.02 -13.59 -10.62
N ILE A 141 -7.47 -14.34 -9.67
CA ILE A 141 -6.10 -14.24 -9.16
C ILE A 141 -5.39 -15.56 -9.44
N THR A 142 -4.38 -15.55 -10.29
CA THR A 142 -3.48 -16.69 -10.50
C THR A 142 -2.30 -16.56 -9.54
N VAL A 143 -2.05 -17.57 -8.71
CA VAL A 143 -0.93 -17.62 -7.75
C VAL A 143 0.18 -18.53 -8.28
N GLN A 144 1.43 -18.02 -8.28
CA GLN A 144 2.62 -18.71 -8.79
C GLN A 144 3.82 -18.60 -7.85
#